data_e36d50b4f1bbb8c72030408a1ffd282d
#
_entry.id   e36d50b4f1bbb8c72030408a1ffd282d
#
_cell.length_a   1.000
_cell.length_b   1.000
_cell.length_c   1.000
_cell.angle_alpha   90.00
_cell.angle_beta   90.00
_cell.angle_gamma   90.00
#
_symmetry.space_group_name_H-M   'P 1'
#
loop_
_entity.id
_entity.type
_entity.pdbx_description
1 polymer ?
#
loop_
_entity_poly.entity_id
_entity_poly.type
_entity_poly.pdbx_seq_one_letter_code
_entity_poly.pdbx_strand_id
1 'polypeptide(L)'
;MTSGVDSDVSCRGCFGRWCSGEDCCEIEYRNNSGAYGYTAMTPNLGTANKVVPLDLASPNVNGEILCQKGSYMASYGNVEVEVKFDFNFCRCCCAGMGFAVQKIVGSGVVFLCASGTVVQKILGPGEKILIDTDCILAYSATCDLDIQRASRGVMGFVGSGEGFFNSSITGPGIVWVSESIQNISIYLGRSSD
;
A
#
# COMPACT_ATOMS: atom_id res chain seq x y z
N MET A 1 27.00 -22.68 -9.67
CA MET A 1 27.36 -21.43 -8.96
C MET A 1 26.32 -21.20 -7.91
N THR A 2 26.65 -21.44 -6.65
CA THR A 2 25.78 -21.10 -5.52
C THR A 2 25.79 -19.58 -5.37
N SER A 3 24.62 -18.96 -5.35
CA SER A 3 24.49 -17.48 -5.32
C SER A 3 25.04 -16.82 -4.06
N GLY A 4 25.49 -17.58 -3.07
CA GLY A 4 25.98 -17.07 -1.79
C GLY A 4 24.92 -16.30 -0.98
N VAL A 5 23.69 -16.32 -1.43
CA VAL A 5 22.55 -15.71 -0.74
C VAL A 5 21.80 -16.82 -0.01
N ASP A 6 21.74 -16.67 1.31
CA ASP A 6 20.96 -17.53 2.19
C ASP A 6 19.58 -16.93 2.39
N SER A 7 18.57 -17.77 2.58
CA SER A 7 17.21 -17.35 2.93
C SER A 7 16.83 -17.91 4.29
N ASP A 8 16.30 -17.05 5.15
CA ASP A 8 15.77 -17.43 6.46
C ASP A 8 14.30 -17.00 6.56
N VAL A 9 13.50 -17.75 7.30
CA VAL A 9 12.07 -17.47 7.49
C VAL A 9 11.87 -16.90 8.90
N SER A 10 11.42 -15.65 8.96
CA SER A 10 11.09 -14.99 10.21
C SER A 10 9.58 -14.83 10.34
N CYS A 11 9.02 -15.31 11.46
CA CYS A 11 7.58 -15.18 11.76
C CYS A 11 7.32 -14.17 12.88
N ARG A 12 8.07 -13.07 12.91
CA ARG A 12 7.89 -12.01 13.91
C ARG A 12 6.59 -11.25 13.63
N GLY A 13 5.82 -10.96 14.70
CA GLY A 13 4.59 -10.19 14.58
C GLY A 13 3.43 -10.90 13.86
N CYS A 14 3.46 -12.24 13.78
CA CYS A 14 2.51 -13.08 13.05
C CYS A 14 1.04 -12.70 13.25
N PHE A 15 0.60 -12.47 14.49
CA PHE A 15 -0.80 -12.13 14.78
C PHE A 15 -1.21 -10.77 14.18
N GLY A 16 -0.35 -9.77 14.29
CA GLY A 16 -0.61 -8.45 13.69
C GLY A 16 -0.65 -8.51 12.15
N ARG A 17 0.29 -9.20 11.55
CA ARG A 17 0.37 -9.39 10.07
C ARG A 17 -0.84 -10.15 9.55
N TRP A 18 -1.25 -11.22 10.21
CA TRP A 18 -2.45 -11.98 9.85
C TRP A 18 -3.71 -11.12 9.90
N CYS A 19 -3.86 -10.28 10.93
CA CYS A 19 -4.97 -9.35 11.03
C CYS A 19 -4.98 -8.29 9.91
N SER A 20 -3.80 -7.91 9.39
CA SER A 20 -3.67 -7.02 8.23
C SER A 20 -3.86 -7.73 6.90
N GLY A 21 -4.01 -9.07 6.91
CA GLY A 21 -4.15 -9.91 5.72
C GLY A 21 -2.85 -10.11 4.95
N GLU A 22 -1.73 -10.00 5.63
CA GLU A 22 -0.41 -10.38 5.16
C GLU A 22 -0.07 -11.82 5.60
N ASP A 23 0.89 -12.43 4.91
CA ASP A 23 1.44 -13.69 5.35
C ASP A 23 2.14 -13.54 6.70
N CYS A 24 1.93 -14.51 7.59
CA CYS A 24 2.51 -14.54 8.93
C CYS A 24 4.04 -14.50 8.93
N CYS A 25 4.66 -15.02 7.89
CA CYS A 25 6.09 -15.21 7.80
C CYS A 25 6.69 -14.35 6.70
N GLU A 26 7.84 -13.78 6.99
CA GLU A 26 8.65 -12.99 6.09
C GLU A 26 9.92 -13.76 5.74
N ILE A 27 10.32 -13.70 4.48
CA ILE A 27 11.58 -14.34 4.03
C ILE A 27 12.67 -13.28 4.04
N GLU A 28 13.68 -13.48 4.85
CA GLU A 28 14.87 -12.63 4.90
C GLU A 28 15.97 -13.22 4.03
N TYR A 29 16.47 -12.43 3.08
CA TYR A 29 17.58 -12.78 2.23
C TYR A 29 18.86 -12.12 2.73
N ARG A 30 19.88 -12.92 3.04
CA ARG A 30 21.19 -12.44 3.52
C ARG A 30 22.29 -12.91 2.59
N ASN A 31 23.17 -12.00 2.20
CA ASN A 31 24.37 -12.35 1.45
C ASN A 31 25.58 -12.46 2.39
N ASN A 32 25.96 -13.67 2.71
CA ASN A 32 27.10 -13.99 3.59
C ASN A 32 28.36 -14.33 2.81
N SER A 33 28.37 -14.26 1.48
CA SER A 33 29.47 -14.76 0.65
C SER A 33 30.64 -13.79 0.50
N GLY A 34 30.51 -12.52 0.89
CA GLY A 34 31.47 -11.47 0.60
C GLY A 34 31.60 -11.09 -0.87
N ALA A 35 30.82 -11.72 -1.76
CA ALA A 35 30.72 -11.42 -3.18
C ALA A 35 29.34 -10.81 -3.50
N TYR A 36 29.15 -10.33 -4.72
CA TYR A 36 27.86 -9.84 -5.17
C TYR A 36 26.84 -11.00 -5.26
N GLY A 37 25.66 -10.80 -4.66
CA GLY A 37 24.51 -11.71 -4.78
C GLY A 37 23.34 -10.99 -5.43
N TYR A 38 22.42 -11.76 -6.01
CA TYR A 38 21.22 -11.24 -6.67
C TYR A 38 20.00 -11.98 -6.17
N THR A 39 18.96 -11.22 -5.85
CA THR A 39 17.63 -11.74 -5.56
C THR A 39 16.65 -11.09 -6.52
N ALA A 40 15.87 -11.90 -7.22
CA ALA A 40 14.82 -11.41 -8.12
C ALA A 40 13.46 -11.60 -7.46
N MET A 41 12.67 -10.55 -7.42
CA MET A 41 11.31 -10.56 -6.88
C MET A 41 10.35 -9.99 -7.90
N THR A 42 9.14 -10.55 -7.95
CA THR A 42 8.05 -10.08 -8.80
C THR A 42 6.82 -9.81 -7.95
N PRO A 43 5.96 -8.85 -8.36
CA PRO A 43 4.68 -8.64 -7.69
C PRO A 43 3.86 -9.93 -7.66
N ASN A 44 3.33 -10.28 -6.49
CA ASN A 44 2.52 -11.50 -6.31
C ASN A 44 1.01 -11.26 -6.51
N LEU A 45 0.60 -10.03 -6.74
CA LEU A 45 -0.79 -9.69 -7.02
C LEU A 45 -1.04 -9.86 -8.52
N GLY A 46 -2.03 -10.67 -8.92
CA GLY A 46 -2.32 -10.95 -10.32
C GLY A 46 -2.62 -9.74 -11.19
N THR A 47 -2.90 -8.59 -10.59
CA THR A 47 -3.17 -7.30 -11.25
C THR A 47 -2.03 -6.30 -11.10
N ALA A 48 -1.13 -6.49 -10.12
CA ALA A 48 0.01 -5.60 -9.93
C ALA A 48 1.03 -5.83 -11.05
N ASN A 49 1.40 -4.77 -11.74
CA ASN A 49 2.34 -4.80 -12.86
C ASN A 49 3.54 -3.86 -12.68
N LYS A 50 3.61 -3.19 -11.54
CA LYS A 50 4.69 -2.26 -11.21
C LYS A 50 5.21 -2.47 -9.81
N VAL A 51 6.51 -2.23 -9.65
CA VAL A 51 7.17 -2.11 -8.35
C VAL A 51 7.62 -0.66 -8.18
N VAL A 52 7.21 -0.06 -7.07
CA VAL A 52 7.51 1.33 -6.73
C VAL A 52 8.49 1.33 -5.56
N PRO A 53 9.78 1.69 -5.79
CA PRO A 53 10.73 1.86 -4.69
C PRO A 53 10.49 3.20 -4.01
N LEU A 54 10.40 3.20 -2.69
CA LEU A 54 10.24 4.38 -1.84
C LEU A 54 11.37 4.42 -0.83
N ASP A 55 12.12 5.52 -0.81
CA ASP A 55 13.15 5.78 0.17
C ASP A 55 12.54 6.45 1.40
N LEU A 56 12.50 5.72 2.52
CA LEU A 56 11.97 6.23 3.80
C LEU A 56 12.82 7.35 4.39
N ALA A 57 14.13 7.39 4.07
CA ALA A 57 15.02 8.43 4.54
C ALA A 57 14.84 9.77 3.80
N SER A 58 14.00 9.80 2.74
CA SER A 58 13.70 11.04 2.00
C SER A 58 13.09 12.11 2.93
N PRO A 59 13.52 13.37 2.84
CA PRO A 59 13.05 14.45 3.72
C PRO A 59 11.53 14.66 3.73
N ASN A 60 10.87 14.38 2.61
CA ASN A 60 9.42 14.53 2.49
C ASN A 60 8.64 13.32 3.01
N VAL A 61 9.31 12.20 3.30
CA VAL A 61 8.73 10.98 3.86
C VAL A 61 8.90 10.93 5.36
N ASN A 62 10.05 11.41 5.85
CA ASN A 62 10.37 11.51 7.27
C ASN A 62 10.31 10.17 8.02
N GLY A 63 10.75 9.09 7.37
CA GLY A 63 10.91 7.77 7.98
C GLY A 63 9.63 6.97 8.19
N GLU A 64 8.46 7.50 7.79
CA GLU A 64 7.18 6.84 8.02
C GLU A 64 6.21 7.05 6.86
N ILE A 65 5.66 5.94 6.36
CA ILE A 65 4.57 5.94 5.37
C ILE A 65 3.42 5.06 5.82
N LEU A 66 2.25 5.40 5.31
CA LEU A 66 1.07 4.55 5.37
C LEU A 66 0.74 4.08 3.96
N CYS A 67 0.54 2.78 3.76
CA CYS A 67 0.24 2.22 2.45
C CYS A 67 -0.99 1.33 2.47
N GLN A 68 -1.59 1.13 1.31
CA GLN A 68 -2.72 0.26 1.13
C GLN A 68 -2.34 -1.18 1.50
N LYS A 69 -3.27 -1.89 2.16
CA LYS A 69 -3.12 -3.30 2.49
C LYS A 69 -2.79 -4.13 1.24
N GLY A 70 -1.79 -5.01 1.36
CA GLY A 70 -1.35 -5.89 0.29
C GLY A 70 -0.47 -5.21 -0.75
N SER A 71 -0.16 -3.92 -0.62
CA SER A 71 0.79 -3.26 -1.52
C SER A 71 2.25 -3.46 -1.12
N TYR A 72 2.56 -3.79 0.13
CA TYR A 72 3.91 -4.10 0.56
C TYR A 72 4.41 -5.38 -0.11
N MET A 73 5.58 -5.31 -0.71
CA MET A 73 6.22 -6.44 -1.40
C MET A 73 7.51 -6.87 -0.71
N ALA A 74 8.39 -5.92 -0.45
CA ALA A 74 9.70 -6.18 0.14
C ALA A 74 10.31 -4.90 0.69
N SER A 75 11.38 -5.03 1.45
CA SER A 75 12.18 -3.90 1.90
C SER A 75 13.67 -4.23 1.91
N TYR A 76 14.48 -3.19 1.91
CA TYR A 76 15.93 -3.27 2.05
C TYR A 76 16.41 -2.28 3.12
N GLY A 77 17.26 -2.73 4.01
CA GLY A 77 17.80 -1.93 5.12
C GLY A 77 16.93 -2.02 6.37
N ASN A 78 16.96 -0.99 7.20
CA ASN A 78 16.23 -0.96 8.45
C ASN A 78 14.79 -0.50 8.22
N VAL A 79 13.88 -1.46 8.05
CA VAL A 79 12.45 -1.23 7.81
C VAL A 79 11.64 -2.17 8.68
N GLU A 80 10.61 -1.63 9.31
CA GLU A 80 9.65 -2.38 10.12
C GLU A 80 8.23 -2.10 9.60
N VAL A 81 7.43 -3.16 9.47
CA VAL A 81 6.04 -3.08 9.06
C VAL A 81 5.16 -3.24 10.29
N GLU A 82 4.46 -2.19 10.65
CA GLU A 82 3.52 -2.15 11.76
C GLU A 82 2.09 -2.19 11.25
N VAL A 83 1.22 -2.88 11.98
CA VAL A 83 -0.22 -2.84 11.71
C VAL A 83 -0.83 -1.71 12.53
N LYS A 84 -1.34 -0.70 11.85
CA LYS A 84 -2.09 0.37 12.51
C LYS A 84 -3.58 0.05 12.47
N PHE A 85 -4.13 -0.38 13.62
CA PHE A 85 -5.56 -0.43 13.82
C PHE A 85 -6.05 0.96 14.24
N ASP A 86 -6.54 1.74 13.30
CA ASP A 86 -7.27 2.95 13.65
C ASP A 86 -8.73 2.57 13.92
N PHE A 87 -9.19 2.72 15.18
CA PHE A 87 -10.55 2.37 15.59
C PHE A 87 -11.62 3.23 14.90
N ASN A 88 -11.29 4.46 14.49
CA ASN A 88 -12.18 5.26 13.65
C ASN A 88 -12.29 4.69 12.24
N PHE A 89 -11.21 4.08 11.78
CA PHE A 89 -11.09 3.39 10.52
C PHE A 89 -11.79 2.02 10.55
N CYS A 90 -11.79 1.32 11.68
CA CYS A 90 -12.46 0.03 11.88
C CYS A 90 -13.98 0.12 11.65
N ARG A 91 -14.62 1.26 11.92
CA ARG A 91 -16.04 1.48 11.58
C ARG A 91 -16.30 1.44 10.08
N CYS A 92 -15.37 1.88 9.25
CA CYS A 92 -15.44 1.76 7.80
C CYS A 92 -15.13 0.34 7.33
N CYS A 93 -14.13 -0.32 7.92
CA CYS A 93 -13.75 -1.70 7.58
C CYS A 93 -14.82 -2.72 7.94
N CYS A 94 -15.53 -2.55 9.08
CA CYS A 94 -16.64 -3.44 9.49
C CYS A 94 -17.86 -3.34 8.59
N ALA A 95 -17.96 -2.30 7.75
CA ALA A 95 -19.03 -2.12 6.78
C ALA A 95 -18.74 -2.77 5.40
N GLY A 96 -17.72 -3.64 5.31
CA GLY A 96 -17.34 -4.31 4.05
C GLY A 96 -16.48 -3.46 3.11
N MET A 97 -15.95 -2.36 3.61
CA MET A 97 -15.17 -1.40 2.85
C MET A 97 -13.68 -1.64 3.05
N GLY A 98 -13.04 -2.22 2.05
CA GLY A 98 -11.74 -2.87 2.10
C GLY A 98 -10.49 -1.99 2.23
N PHE A 99 -10.57 -0.74 2.68
CA PHE A 99 -9.38 0.08 2.85
C PHE A 99 -8.73 -0.16 4.21
N ALA A 100 -7.73 -0.99 4.25
CA ALA A 100 -6.87 -1.20 5.41
C ALA A 100 -5.49 -0.57 5.13
N VAL A 101 -4.92 0.08 6.11
CA VAL A 101 -3.65 0.78 6.00
C VAL A 101 -2.59 0.06 6.80
N GLN A 102 -1.44 -0.16 6.18
CA GLN A 102 -0.23 -0.63 6.83
C GLN A 102 0.69 0.56 7.09
N LYS A 103 1.27 0.60 8.27
CA LYS A 103 2.27 1.58 8.65
C LYS A 103 3.66 0.97 8.45
N ILE A 104 4.52 1.65 7.72
CA ILE A 104 5.89 1.23 7.48
C ILE A 104 6.83 2.29 8.02
N VAL A 105 7.75 1.89 8.88
CA VAL A 105 8.70 2.80 9.54
C VAL A 105 10.13 2.36 9.30
N GLY A 106 11.06 3.31 9.28
CA GLY A 106 12.48 3.03 9.19
C GLY A 106 13.29 4.03 8.38
N SER A 107 14.47 3.61 7.96
CA SER A 107 15.41 4.42 7.17
C SER A 107 15.91 3.71 5.91
N GLY A 108 15.24 2.62 5.53
CA GLY A 108 15.56 1.82 4.35
C GLY A 108 14.70 2.16 3.14
N VAL A 109 14.78 1.29 2.13
CA VAL A 109 13.97 1.37 0.91
C VAL A 109 12.85 0.33 0.98
N VAL A 110 11.63 0.75 0.69
CA VAL A 110 10.45 -0.10 0.60
C VAL A 110 10.06 -0.26 -0.86
N PHE A 111 9.66 -1.46 -1.23
CA PHE A 111 9.15 -1.78 -2.55
C PHE A 111 7.65 -2.07 -2.43
N LEU A 112 6.83 -1.24 -3.07
CA LEU A 112 5.38 -1.42 -3.10
C LEU A 112 4.94 -1.95 -4.46
N CYS A 113 3.95 -2.84 -4.46
CA CYS A 113 3.24 -3.29 -5.65
C CYS A 113 2.15 -2.29 -6.02
N ALA A 114 2.08 -1.93 -7.28
CA ALA A 114 1.07 -1.03 -7.82
C ALA A 114 0.52 -1.54 -9.15
N SER A 115 -0.66 -1.07 -9.51
CA SER A 115 -1.29 -1.33 -10.82
C SER A 115 -1.27 -0.08 -11.68
N GLY A 116 -1.13 -0.28 -12.99
CA GLY A 116 -1.26 0.79 -13.98
C GLY A 116 -0.25 1.93 -13.81
N THR A 117 -0.73 3.14 -13.91
CA THR A 117 0.09 4.36 -13.80
C THR A 117 0.17 4.80 -12.35
N VAL A 118 1.39 5.05 -11.87
CA VAL A 118 1.63 5.61 -10.54
C VAL A 118 1.99 7.08 -10.67
N VAL A 119 1.27 7.92 -9.94
CA VAL A 119 1.49 9.36 -9.86
C VAL A 119 1.92 9.72 -8.45
N GLN A 120 3.00 10.48 -8.34
CA GLN A 120 3.47 11.05 -7.09
C GLN A 120 3.12 12.52 -7.02
N LYS A 121 2.52 12.96 -5.91
CA LYS A 121 2.22 14.36 -5.65
C LYS A 121 2.80 14.78 -4.30
N ILE A 122 3.59 15.85 -4.31
CA ILE A 122 4.04 16.52 -3.09
C ILE A 122 2.99 17.56 -2.72
N LEU A 123 2.54 17.52 -1.47
CA LEU A 123 1.57 18.46 -0.91
C LEU A 123 2.28 19.43 0.04
N GLY A 124 2.06 20.72 -0.17
CA GLY A 124 2.47 21.76 0.77
C GLY A 124 1.60 21.80 2.04
N PRO A 125 2.01 22.58 3.06
CA PRO A 125 1.20 22.74 4.27
C PRO A 125 -0.21 23.26 3.95
N GLY A 126 -1.24 22.51 4.36
CA GLY A 126 -2.65 22.84 4.10
C GLY A 126 -3.13 22.61 2.67
N GLU A 127 -2.25 22.18 1.76
CA GLU A 127 -2.67 21.76 0.42
C GLU A 127 -3.47 20.46 0.52
N LYS A 128 -4.62 20.43 -0.15
CA LYS A 128 -5.57 19.34 -0.08
C LYS A 128 -5.81 18.73 -1.47
N ILE A 129 -5.80 17.42 -1.53
CA ILE A 129 -6.18 16.67 -2.73
C ILE A 129 -7.34 15.74 -2.40
N LEU A 130 -8.29 15.63 -3.33
CA LEU A 130 -9.39 14.67 -3.26
C LEU A 130 -9.08 13.49 -4.19
N ILE A 131 -9.13 12.29 -3.66
CA ILE A 131 -8.75 11.05 -4.36
C ILE A 131 -9.80 9.99 -4.08
N ASP A 132 -10.10 9.14 -5.06
CA ASP A 132 -10.81 7.89 -4.80
C ASP A 132 -9.98 7.06 -3.83
N THR A 133 -10.61 6.60 -2.76
CA THR A 133 -9.93 5.89 -1.65
C THR A 133 -9.18 4.66 -2.15
N ASP A 134 -9.74 3.93 -3.12
CA ASP A 134 -9.15 2.72 -3.68
C ASP A 134 -7.92 2.99 -4.57
N CYS A 135 -7.72 4.24 -4.99
CA CYS A 135 -6.58 4.67 -5.78
C CYS A 135 -5.37 5.11 -4.94
N ILE A 136 -5.50 5.20 -3.61
CA ILE A 136 -4.39 5.59 -2.73
C ILE A 136 -3.45 4.41 -2.56
N LEU A 137 -2.24 4.49 -3.13
CA LEU A 137 -1.20 3.49 -2.92
C LEU A 137 -0.50 3.67 -1.58
N ALA A 138 -0.02 4.87 -1.33
CA ALA A 138 0.67 5.23 -0.09
C ALA A 138 0.67 6.75 0.13
N TYR A 139 0.93 7.17 1.36
CA TYR A 139 1.16 8.58 1.72
C TYR A 139 2.07 8.69 2.94
N SER A 140 2.77 9.84 3.06
CA SER A 140 3.61 10.14 4.23
C SER A 140 2.74 10.27 5.47
N ALA A 141 3.22 9.79 6.61
CA ALA A 141 2.51 9.92 7.90
C ALA A 141 2.32 11.36 8.37
N THR A 142 3.02 12.31 7.75
CA THR A 142 2.84 13.75 7.98
C THR A 142 1.57 14.32 7.33
N CYS A 143 0.95 13.58 6.40
CA CYS A 143 -0.32 13.93 5.80
C CYS A 143 -1.49 13.51 6.70
N ASP A 144 -2.56 14.30 6.67
CA ASP A 144 -3.82 13.97 7.33
C ASP A 144 -4.81 13.40 6.31
N LEU A 145 -5.32 12.19 6.59
CA LEU A 145 -6.30 11.49 5.76
C LEU A 145 -7.69 11.60 6.38
N ASP A 146 -8.62 12.18 5.65
CA ASP A 146 -10.04 12.24 6.00
C ASP A 146 -10.88 11.49 4.94
N ILE A 147 -11.59 10.44 5.37
CA ILE A 147 -12.40 9.61 4.49
C ILE A 147 -13.85 10.06 4.55
N GLN A 148 -14.36 10.51 3.44
CA GLN A 148 -15.73 10.98 3.31
C GLN A 148 -16.56 10.02 2.47
N ARG A 149 -17.76 9.71 2.97
CA ARG A 149 -18.74 9.00 2.18
C ARG A 149 -19.19 9.90 1.03
N ALA A 150 -19.05 9.45 -0.21
CA ALA A 150 -19.62 10.18 -1.34
C ALA A 150 -21.13 10.27 -1.15
N SER A 151 -21.65 11.45 -0.82
CA SER A 151 -23.09 11.69 -0.63
C SER A 151 -23.78 11.79 -2.00
N ARG A 152 -23.90 10.69 -2.72
CA ARG A 152 -24.86 10.56 -3.81
C ARG A 152 -26.04 9.78 -3.26
N GLY A 153 -27.24 10.37 -3.44
CA GLY A 153 -28.48 9.81 -2.92
C GLY A 153 -28.66 8.33 -3.29
N VAL A 154 -29.54 7.65 -2.56
CA VAL A 154 -29.82 6.20 -2.61
C VAL A 154 -29.97 5.62 -4.03
N MET A 155 -30.19 6.43 -5.04
CA MET A 155 -30.38 6.05 -6.46
C MET A 155 -29.07 5.81 -7.21
N GLY A 156 -27.91 6.28 -6.72
CA GLY A 156 -26.57 5.99 -7.28
C GLY A 156 -26.00 4.63 -6.88
N PHE A 157 -26.69 3.92 -5.98
CA PHE A 157 -26.23 2.65 -5.39
C PHE A 157 -26.30 1.45 -6.36
N VAL A 158 -27.09 1.54 -7.42
CA VAL A 158 -27.46 0.37 -8.23
C VAL A 158 -26.91 0.46 -9.66
N GLY A 159 -25.69 0.84 -9.88
CA GLY A 159 -25.25 0.76 -11.27
C GLY A 159 -23.87 1.24 -11.67
N SER A 160 -23.09 1.88 -10.84
CA SER A 160 -21.82 2.47 -11.30
C SER A 160 -20.55 1.67 -10.96
N GLY A 161 -20.59 0.71 -10.03
CA GLY A 161 -19.39 -0.07 -9.69
C GLY A 161 -18.19 0.78 -9.23
N GLU A 162 -18.36 2.10 -9.09
CA GLU A 162 -17.32 3.03 -8.66
C GLU A 162 -17.31 3.11 -7.15
N GLY A 163 -16.12 3.16 -6.56
CA GLY A 163 -15.89 3.24 -5.13
C GLY A 163 -16.73 4.32 -4.45
N PHE A 164 -17.40 3.93 -3.36
CA PHE A 164 -18.34 4.82 -2.63
C PHE A 164 -17.66 5.85 -1.74
N PHE A 165 -16.33 5.88 -1.71
CA PHE A 165 -15.56 6.67 -0.76
C PHE A 165 -14.54 7.55 -1.47
N ASN A 166 -14.65 8.83 -1.23
CA ASN A 166 -13.61 9.79 -1.56
C ASN A 166 -12.81 10.09 -0.31
N SER A 167 -11.49 10.02 -0.45
CA SER A 167 -10.57 10.44 0.58
C SER A 167 -10.00 11.80 0.25
N SER A 168 -9.89 12.65 1.25
CA SER A 168 -9.14 13.88 1.14
C SER A 168 -7.85 13.77 1.94
N ILE A 169 -6.72 14.02 1.29
CA ILE A 169 -5.41 14.04 1.92
C ILE A 169 -4.92 15.46 1.99
N THR A 170 -4.54 15.90 3.18
CA THR A 170 -4.03 17.24 3.45
C THR A 170 -2.56 17.15 3.83
N GLY A 171 -1.69 17.93 3.17
CA GLY A 171 -0.26 18.01 3.46
C GLY A 171 0.08 18.79 4.72
N PRO A 172 1.34 18.79 5.10
CA PRO A 172 2.51 18.58 4.25
C PRO A 172 2.90 17.09 4.10
N GLY A 173 3.39 16.70 2.92
CA GLY A 173 3.93 15.34 2.68
C GLY A 173 3.82 14.91 1.23
N ILE A 174 3.99 13.61 0.99
CA ILE A 174 3.87 13.01 -0.34
C ILE A 174 2.71 12.03 -0.37
N VAL A 175 2.01 11.98 -1.50
CA VAL A 175 0.98 10.99 -1.81
C VAL A 175 1.36 10.28 -3.09
N TRP A 176 1.21 8.95 -3.11
CA TRP A 176 1.32 8.11 -4.29
C TRP A 176 -0.05 7.54 -4.63
N VAL A 177 -0.46 7.75 -5.86
CA VAL A 177 -1.75 7.33 -6.39
C VAL A 177 -1.51 6.34 -7.52
N SER A 178 -2.23 5.23 -7.52
CA SER A 178 -2.20 4.22 -8.60
C SER A 178 -3.61 3.88 -9.05
N GLU A 179 -3.75 3.14 -10.14
CA GLU A 179 -5.03 2.56 -10.50
C GLU A 179 -5.49 1.57 -9.42
N SER A 180 -6.80 1.54 -9.15
CA SER A 180 -7.37 0.59 -8.20
C SER A 180 -7.19 -0.85 -8.68
N ILE A 181 -6.61 -1.70 -7.82
CA ILE A 181 -6.41 -3.12 -8.10
C ILE A 181 -7.77 -3.85 -8.25
N GLN A 182 -8.84 -3.33 -7.66
CA GLN A 182 -10.14 -3.97 -7.62
C GLN A 182 -10.99 -3.77 -8.90
N ASN A 183 -10.75 -2.72 -9.65
CA ASN A 183 -11.58 -2.37 -10.81
C ASN A 183 -11.37 -3.25 -12.05
N ILE A 184 -10.27 -3.98 -12.15
CA ILE A 184 -9.99 -4.84 -13.32
C ILE A 184 -10.90 -6.07 -13.37
N SER A 185 -11.35 -6.58 -12.22
CA SER A 185 -12.23 -7.76 -12.16
C SER A 185 -13.63 -7.51 -12.71
N ILE A 186 -14.10 -6.27 -12.70
CA ILE A 186 -15.45 -5.88 -13.13
C ILE A 186 -15.55 -5.73 -14.66
N TYR A 187 -14.45 -5.34 -15.30
CA TYR A 187 -14.42 -5.17 -16.76
C TYR A 187 -14.26 -6.48 -17.53
N LEU A 188 -13.65 -7.51 -16.94
CA LEU A 188 -13.47 -8.82 -17.58
C LEU A 188 -14.73 -9.71 -17.51
N GLY A 189 -15.71 -9.39 -16.69
CA GLY A 189 -16.96 -10.15 -16.53
C GLY A 189 -18.09 -9.77 -17.49
N ARG A 190 -17.88 -8.83 -18.42
CA ARG A 190 -18.89 -8.42 -19.41
C ARG A 190 -18.43 -8.73 -20.82
N SER A 191 -18.27 -10.03 -21.10
CA SER A 191 -18.23 -10.54 -22.46
C SER A 191 -19.48 -11.36 -22.70
N SER A 192 -20.33 -10.82 -23.54
CA SER A 192 -21.29 -11.48 -24.43
C SER A 192 -22.31 -12.45 -23.83
N ASP A 193 -23.56 -12.03 -23.85
CA ASP A 193 -24.53 -12.70 -24.75
C ASP A 193 -25.49 -11.65 -25.32
#